data_fd37961a6ab0e9901eeda2b2cc5fecd2
#
_entry.id   fd37961a6ab0e9901eeda2b2cc5fecd2
#
_cell.length_a   1.000
_cell.length_b   1.000
_cell.length_c   1.000
_cell.angle_alpha   90.00
_cell.angle_beta   90.00
_cell.angle_gamma   90.00
#
_symmetry.space_group_name_H-M   'P 1'
#
loop_
_entity.id
_entity.type
_entity.pdbx_description
1 polymer ?
#
loop_
_entity_poly.entity_id
_entity_poly.type
_entity_poly.pdbx_seq_one_letter_code
_entity_poly.pdbx_strand_id
1 'polypeptide(L)'
;MKTPVWVVKSVVPQENDTLLLTFADGKKRLYDATPLLDCPAFQPLRDDSVFKAAKVERGVVVWLDGEIDIAPEHLYENSVPVQ
;
A
#
# COMPACT_ATOMS: atom_id res chain seq x y z
N MET A 1 18.10 17.24 1.71
CA MET A 1 17.83 16.14 0.75
C MET A 1 16.34 16.01 0.55
N LYS A 2 15.90 15.90 -0.69
CA LYS A 2 14.47 15.79 -0.98
C LYS A 2 13.96 14.39 -0.71
N THR A 3 12.77 14.32 -0.10
CA THR A 3 12.08 13.04 0.05
C THR A 3 11.62 12.58 -1.33
N PRO A 4 11.88 11.33 -1.71
CA PRO A 4 11.37 10.81 -2.99
C PRO A 4 9.84 10.84 -3.03
N VAL A 5 9.28 11.10 -4.21
CA VAL A 5 7.82 11.23 -4.37
C VAL A 5 7.08 9.94 -4.04
N TRP A 6 7.73 8.78 -4.19
CA TRP A 6 7.09 7.49 -3.93
C TRP A 6 7.02 7.11 -2.45
N VAL A 7 7.60 7.91 -1.56
CA VAL A 7 7.48 7.64 -0.13
C VAL A 7 6.02 7.79 0.28
N VAL A 8 5.48 6.79 0.98
CA VAL A 8 4.08 6.78 1.37
C VAL A 8 3.91 7.52 2.69
N LYS A 9 2.95 8.44 2.73
CA LYS A 9 2.62 9.17 3.96
C LYS A 9 1.48 8.51 4.71
N SER A 10 0.48 7.99 3.99
CA SER A 10 -0.64 7.32 4.64
C SER A 10 -1.22 6.25 3.72
N VAL A 11 -1.88 5.28 4.35
CA VAL A 11 -2.59 4.22 3.65
C VAL A 11 -3.94 4.01 4.32
N VAL A 12 -4.99 3.93 3.51
CA VAL A 12 -6.34 3.62 3.99
C VAL A 12 -6.87 2.45 3.17
N PRO A 13 -6.96 1.25 3.76
CA PRO A 13 -7.55 0.11 3.04
C PRO A 13 -9.00 0.38 2.71
N GLN A 14 -9.39 0.01 1.50
CA GLN A 14 -10.74 0.21 0.99
C GLN A 14 -11.41 -1.13 0.72
N GLU A 15 -12.69 -1.09 0.40
CA GLU A 15 -13.39 -2.27 -0.08
C GLU A 15 -12.76 -2.75 -1.40
N ASN A 16 -13.04 -3.99 -1.78
CA ASN A 16 -12.57 -4.58 -3.04
C ASN A 16 -11.05 -4.68 -3.13
N ASP A 17 -10.39 -4.90 -1.98
CA ASP A 17 -8.94 -5.16 -1.95
C ASP A 17 -8.12 -4.04 -2.56
N THR A 18 -8.53 -2.79 -2.32
CA THR A 18 -7.79 -1.63 -2.79
C THR A 18 -7.21 -0.84 -1.63
N LEU A 19 -6.16 -0.07 -1.92
CA LEU A 19 -5.50 0.79 -0.93
C LEU A 19 -5.53 2.23 -1.44
N LEU A 20 -6.06 3.13 -0.63
CA LEU A 20 -5.95 4.56 -0.92
C LEU A 20 -4.67 5.06 -0.29
N LEU A 21 -3.76 5.55 -1.12
CA LEU A 21 -2.42 5.95 -0.71
C LEU A 21 -2.26 7.45 -0.84
N THR A 22 -1.57 8.06 0.13
CA THR A 22 -1.12 9.44 0.01
C THR A 22 0.40 9.39 0.01
N PHE A 23 1.00 9.97 -1.01
CA PHE A 23 2.44 9.99 -1.20
C PHE A 23 3.07 11.31 -0.73
N ALA A 24 4.40 11.32 -0.65
CA ALA A 24 5.13 12.48 -0.12
C ALA A 24 4.88 13.77 -0.90
N ASP A 25 4.52 13.66 -2.19
CA ASP A 25 4.19 14.83 -3.00
C ASP A 25 2.77 15.37 -2.73
N GLY A 26 2.05 14.75 -1.79
CA GLY A 26 0.69 15.14 -1.45
C GLY A 26 -0.39 14.54 -2.33
N LYS A 27 0.00 13.81 -3.35
CA LYS A 27 -0.96 13.21 -4.28
C LYS A 27 -1.53 11.92 -3.73
N LYS A 28 -2.81 11.71 -4.02
CA LYS A 28 -3.50 10.48 -3.64
C LYS A 28 -3.61 9.57 -4.84
N ARG A 29 -3.39 8.27 -4.60
CA ARG A 29 -3.46 7.26 -5.64
C ARG A 29 -4.18 6.04 -5.09
N LEU A 30 -4.85 5.31 -5.98
CA LEU A 30 -5.56 4.10 -5.60
C LEU A 30 -4.84 2.90 -6.19
N TYR A 31 -4.49 1.95 -5.33
CA TYR A 31 -3.79 0.75 -5.73
C TYR A 31 -4.71 -0.46 -5.60
N ASP A 32 -4.85 -1.23 -6.69
CA ASP A 32 -5.59 -2.48 -6.68
C ASP A 32 -4.65 -3.59 -6.22
N ALA A 33 -4.87 -4.11 -5.04
CA ALA A 33 -4.03 -5.16 -4.46
C ALA A 33 -4.47 -6.57 -4.84
N THR A 34 -5.53 -6.70 -5.63
CA THR A 34 -6.03 -8.03 -6.02
C THR A 34 -4.93 -8.94 -6.58
N PRO A 35 -4.03 -8.44 -7.47
CA PRO A 35 -2.97 -9.32 -7.98
C PRO A 35 -2.03 -9.85 -6.90
N LEU A 36 -1.87 -9.13 -5.78
CA LEU A 36 -1.01 -9.60 -4.68
C LEU A 36 -1.57 -10.85 -4.02
N LEU A 37 -2.89 -10.99 -4.02
CA LEU A 37 -3.55 -12.09 -3.32
C LEU A 37 -3.25 -13.45 -3.96
N ASP A 38 -2.74 -13.43 -5.19
CA ASP A 38 -2.32 -14.65 -5.88
C ASP A 38 -0.86 -15.00 -5.61
N CYS A 39 -0.13 -14.12 -4.93
CA CYS A 39 1.29 -14.33 -4.64
C CYS A 39 1.45 -15.03 -3.29
N PRO A 40 2.25 -16.12 -3.20
CA PRO A 40 2.42 -16.83 -1.92
C PRO A 40 2.88 -15.93 -0.78
N ALA A 41 3.73 -14.94 -1.06
CA ALA A 41 4.24 -14.03 -0.03
C ALA A 41 3.16 -13.16 0.60
N PHE A 42 2.03 -12.97 -0.08
CA PHE A 42 0.95 -12.10 0.38
C PHE A 42 -0.32 -12.86 0.78
N GLN A 43 -0.24 -14.17 0.93
CA GLN A 43 -1.41 -14.98 1.27
C GLN A 43 -2.15 -14.53 2.53
N PRO A 44 -1.47 -14.07 3.60
CA PRO A 44 -2.20 -13.59 4.79
C PRO A 44 -3.14 -12.43 4.50
N LEU A 45 -2.92 -11.68 3.42
CA LEU A 45 -3.79 -10.55 3.05
C LEU A 45 -5.16 -10.99 2.54
N ARG A 46 -5.35 -12.27 2.28
CA ARG A 46 -6.67 -12.80 1.92
C ARG A 46 -7.64 -12.72 3.09
N ASP A 47 -7.11 -12.65 4.30
CA ASP A 47 -7.92 -12.39 5.48
C ASP A 47 -8.20 -10.89 5.51
N ASP A 48 -9.48 -10.51 5.42
CA ASP A 48 -9.89 -9.11 5.36
C ASP A 48 -9.41 -8.33 6.57
N SER A 49 -9.43 -8.95 7.76
CA SER A 49 -9.00 -8.25 8.96
C SER A 49 -7.50 -7.95 8.93
N VAL A 50 -6.70 -8.84 8.32
CA VAL A 50 -5.27 -8.59 8.14
C VAL A 50 -5.07 -7.47 7.12
N PHE A 51 -5.75 -7.55 5.98
CA PHE A 51 -5.63 -6.54 4.93
C PHE A 51 -5.97 -5.14 5.46
N LYS A 52 -7.04 -5.02 6.24
CA LYS A 52 -7.49 -3.73 6.76
C LYS A 52 -6.60 -3.17 7.86
N ALA A 53 -5.66 -3.96 8.36
CA ALA A 53 -4.70 -3.51 9.35
C ALA A 53 -3.43 -2.94 8.75
N ALA A 54 -3.43 -2.64 7.45
CA ALA A 54 -2.29 -2.01 6.78
C ALA A 54 -1.90 -0.72 7.47
N LYS A 55 -0.60 -0.45 7.55
CA LYS A 55 -0.09 0.79 8.13
C LYS A 55 1.19 1.20 7.41
N VAL A 56 1.62 2.44 7.64
CA VAL A 56 2.85 2.96 7.07
C VAL A 56 3.93 2.97 8.13
N GLU A 57 5.08 2.40 7.81
CA GLU A 57 6.28 2.49 8.64
C GLU A 57 7.42 2.95 7.76
N ARG A 58 7.99 4.11 8.10
CA ARG A 58 9.14 4.68 7.38
C ARG A 58 8.91 4.82 5.88
N GLY A 59 7.68 5.22 5.52
CA GLY A 59 7.34 5.44 4.11
C GLY A 59 6.98 4.19 3.33
N VAL A 60 6.82 3.05 4.02
CA VAL A 60 6.53 1.76 3.40
C VAL A 60 5.22 1.22 3.97
N VAL A 61 4.37 0.68 3.12
CA VAL A 61 3.14 0.02 3.57
C VAL A 61 3.49 -1.37 4.09
N VAL A 62 3.05 -1.67 5.31
CA VAL A 62 3.37 -2.95 5.95
C VAL A 62 2.12 -3.54 6.61
N TRP A 63 2.15 -4.85 6.80
CA TRP A 63 1.15 -5.63 7.53
C TRP A 63 1.88 -6.53 8.53
N LEU A 64 1.15 -6.97 9.57
CA LEU A 64 1.67 -7.93 10.55
C LEU A 64 3.00 -7.47 11.15
N ASP A 65 3.02 -6.22 11.61
CA ASP A 65 4.18 -5.62 12.28
C ASP A 65 5.45 -5.67 11.42
N GLY A 66 5.28 -5.55 10.11
CA GLY A 66 6.41 -5.52 9.19
C GLY A 66 6.81 -6.87 8.61
N GLU A 67 6.11 -7.94 8.98
CA GLU A 67 6.38 -9.25 8.38
C GLU A 67 6.07 -9.27 6.89
N ILE A 68 5.10 -8.44 6.47
CA ILE A 68 4.75 -8.29 5.07
C ILE A 68 4.91 -6.83 4.73
N ASP A 69 5.63 -6.54 3.66
CA ASP A 69 5.78 -5.17 3.17
C ASP A 69 5.70 -5.17 1.66
N ILE A 70 5.51 -3.96 1.11
CA ILE A 70 5.49 -3.80 -0.34
C ILE A 70 6.28 -2.54 -0.68
N ALA A 71 7.13 -2.65 -1.70
CA ALA A 71 7.99 -1.56 -2.11
C ALA A 71 7.16 -0.34 -2.49
N PRO A 72 7.46 0.85 -1.94
CA PRO A 72 6.67 2.04 -2.26
C PRO A 72 6.77 2.44 -3.73
N GLU A 73 7.89 2.19 -4.39
CA GLU A 73 8.02 2.45 -5.82
C GLU A 73 7.02 1.63 -6.62
N HIS A 74 6.83 0.36 -6.24
CA HIS A 74 5.84 -0.50 -6.89
C HIS A 74 4.44 0.06 -6.74
N LEU A 75 4.10 0.54 -5.55
CA LEU A 75 2.79 1.14 -5.30
C LEU A 75 2.60 2.39 -6.14
N TYR A 76 3.62 3.23 -6.21
CA TYR A 76 3.52 4.47 -6.98
C TYR A 76 3.32 4.17 -8.48
N GLU A 77 4.10 3.23 -9.01
CA GLU A 77 4.07 2.93 -10.45
C GLU A 77 2.83 2.17 -10.88
N ASN A 78 2.22 1.40 -9.96
CA ASN A 78 1.10 0.52 -10.30
C ASN A 78 -0.24 1.00 -9.75
N SER A 79 -0.29 2.20 -9.19
CA SER A 79 -1.53 2.83 -8.73
C SER A 79 -2.01 3.85 -9.73
N VAL A 80 -3.27 4.27 -9.59
CA VAL A 80 -3.84 5.28 -10.46
C VAL A 80 -4.16 6.54 -9.65
N PRO A 81 -4.00 7.73 -10.26
CA PRO A 81 -4.31 8.98 -9.54
C PRO A 81 -5.78 9.05 -9.15
N VAL A 82 -6.04 9.60 -7.99
CA VAL A 82 -7.39 9.91 -7.51
C VAL A 82 -7.55 11.42 -7.55
N GLN A 83 -8.64 11.85 -8.15
CA GLN A 83 -8.93 13.28 -8.24
C GLN A 83 -9.74 13.76 -7.07
#